data_cc733b559e13e57e52d5e9dfd75d74ae
#
_entry.id   cc733b559e13e57e52d5e9dfd75d74ae
#
_cell.length_a   1.000
_cell.length_b   1.000
_cell.length_c   1.000
_cell.angle_alpha   90.00
_cell.angle_beta   90.00
_cell.angle_gamma   90.00
#
_symmetry.space_group_name_H-M   'P 1'
#
loop_
_entity.id
_entity.type
_entity.pdbx_description
1 polymer ?
#
loop_
_entity_poly.entity_id
_entity_poly.type
_entity_poly.pdbx_seq_one_letter_code
_entity_poly.pdbx_strand_id
1 'polypeptide(L)'
;MIHCDWLSDEFQREYDQGMVYDLSDPIPELPELPGQVEVCPDADVAAERLLTDFRHQADCCVRAFGDFHVALPGDACFAGLYRRLLVDPLFRMLPWRKTHLWMLDAFGDGEPAADLIGGWLHDHTDLPREQWHPFRNEDPDDFDRELRQNFAFREAGQDRLDFVLLPVREDGVLPGADVDAPGAVNTSVGLALGFGALVRARMQAVACFGSDHVAPVLNRVGDGEALGLVRPN
;
A
#
# COMPACT_ATOMS: atom_id res chain seq x y z
N MET A 1 -1.38 8.34 -3.86
CA MET A 1 -0.73 9.36 -3.00
C MET A 1 0.75 9.30 -3.31
N ILE A 2 1.34 10.36 -3.76
CA ILE A 2 2.76 10.41 -4.14
C ILE A 2 3.41 11.42 -3.19
N HIS A 3 4.42 10.95 -2.45
CA HIS A 3 5.10 11.77 -1.45
C HIS A 3 6.59 11.92 -1.79
N CYS A 4 7.13 13.12 -1.60
CA CYS A 4 8.55 13.43 -1.73
C CYS A 4 9.14 13.72 -0.37
N ASP A 5 9.94 12.83 0.17
CA ASP A 5 10.80 13.14 1.31
C ASP A 5 12.22 12.65 1.04
N TRP A 6 13.07 13.54 1.05
CA TRP A 6 14.52 13.67 1.27
C TRP A 6 15.00 14.89 0.50
N LEU A 7 14.76 16.01 1.11
CA LEU A 7 15.55 17.17 0.77
C LEU A 7 16.97 16.83 1.21
N SER A 8 17.91 16.78 0.27
CA SER A 8 19.33 16.75 0.60
C SER A 8 19.63 17.87 1.61
N ASP A 9 20.67 17.72 2.42
CA ASP A 9 21.12 18.79 3.36
C ASP A 9 21.33 20.14 2.67
N GLU A 10 21.44 20.16 1.38
CA GLU A 10 21.50 21.34 0.52
C GLU A 10 20.13 22.02 0.39
N PHE A 11 19.07 21.27 0.23
CA PHE A 11 17.71 21.78 0.11
C PHE A 11 17.17 22.26 1.47
N GLN A 12 17.52 21.57 2.57
CA GLN A 12 17.16 22.01 3.91
C GLN A 12 17.83 23.37 4.23
N ARG A 13 19.08 23.57 3.77
CA ARG A 13 19.78 24.85 3.90
C ARG A 13 19.17 25.99 3.07
N GLU A 14 18.63 25.67 1.88
CA GLU A 14 17.92 26.65 1.06
C GLU A 14 16.55 26.99 1.68
N TYR A 15 15.87 26.03 2.30
CA TYR A 15 14.59 26.26 3.00
C TYR A 15 14.77 27.19 4.20
N ASP A 16 15.83 26.99 4.99
CA ASP A 16 16.16 27.85 6.15
C ASP A 16 16.59 29.28 5.74
N GLN A 17 16.91 29.53 4.46
CA GLN A 17 17.21 30.85 3.93
C GLN A 17 15.98 31.64 3.45
N GLY A 18 14.77 31.12 3.69
CA GLY A 18 13.53 31.84 3.41
C GLY A 18 13.25 31.95 1.91
N MET A 19 13.27 30.83 1.19
CA MET A 19 12.81 30.80 -0.20
C MET A 19 11.39 31.36 -0.30
N VAL A 20 11.28 32.54 -0.87
CA VAL A 20 10.01 33.04 -1.38
C VAL A 20 9.68 32.20 -2.60
N TYR A 21 8.74 31.28 -2.48
CA TYR A 21 8.22 30.59 -3.67
C TYR A 21 7.71 31.65 -4.63
N ASP A 22 8.32 31.74 -5.79
CA ASP A 22 7.80 32.55 -6.88
C ASP A 22 6.53 31.82 -7.39
N LEU A 23 5.37 32.38 -7.04
CA LEU A 23 4.06 31.83 -7.47
C LEU A 23 3.89 31.90 -8.99
N SER A 24 4.88 32.41 -9.71
CA SER A 24 4.93 32.45 -11.19
C SER A 24 5.53 31.15 -11.77
N ASP A 25 6.17 30.29 -10.97
CA ASP A 25 6.60 28.99 -11.47
C ASP A 25 5.38 28.16 -11.89
N PRO A 26 5.37 27.62 -13.10
CA PRO A 26 4.26 26.82 -13.55
C PRO A 26 4.10 25.60 -12.61
N ILE A 27 2.91 25.46 -12.03
CA ILE A 27 2.55 24.23 -11.29
C ILE A 27 2.79 23.07 -12.27
N PRO A 28 3.64 22.10 -11.92
CA PRO A 28 3.88 20.96 -12.80
C PRO A 28 2.54 20.32 -13.15
N GLU A 29 2.28 20.16 -14.45
CA GLU A 29 1.10 19.44 -14.90
C GLU A 29 1.21 17.99 -14.39
N LEU A 30 0.31 17.62 -13.49
CA LEU A 30 0.22 16.23 -13.04
C LEU A 30 -0.29 15.39 -14.22
N PRO A 31 0.29 14.22 -14.48
CA PRO A 31 -0.23 13.33 -15.49
C PRO A 31 -1.68 12.94 -15.17
N GLU A 32 -2.49 12.80 -16.21
CA GLU A 32 -3.85 12.25 -16.06
C GLU A 32 -3.77 10.79 -15.62
N LEU A 33 -3.88 10.57 -14.32
CA LEU A 33 -3.89 9.24 -13.73
C LEU A 33 -5.32 8.80 -13.44
N PRO A 34 -5.65 7.52 -13.63
CA PRO A 34 -6.91 6.99 -13.16
C PRO A 34 -6.94 7.05 -11.63
N GLY A 35 -7.87 7.82 -11.09
CA GLY A 35 -8.03 8.00 -9.65
C GLY A 35 -7.60 9.37 -9.15
N GLN A 36 -7.50 9.49 -7.84
CA GLN A 36 -7.11 10.72 -7.17
C GLN A 36 -5.60 10.73 -6.93
N VAL A 37 -4.92 11.73 -7.45
CA VAL A 37 -3.51 11.98 -7.16
C VAL A 37 -3.43 13.09 -6.12
N GLU A 38 -2.66 12.87 -5.08
CA GLU A 38 -2.39 13.85 -4.04
C GLU A 38 -0.88 13.94 -3.82
N VAL A 39 -0.34 15.14 -3.98
CA VAL A 39 1.05 15.46 -3.68
C VAL A 39 1.09 16.13 -2.32
N CYS A 40 1.79 15.52 -1.39
CA CYS A 40 1.91 16.01 -0.03
C CYS A 40 3.25 16.72 0.18
N PRO A 41 3.31 17.77 1.03
CA PRO A 41 4.54 18.54 1.26
C PRO A 41 5.62 17.71 1.97
N ASP A 42 5.22 16.70 2.75
CA ASP A 42 6.13 15.84 3.51
C ASP A 42 5.52 14.45 3.77
N ALA A 43 6.34 13.50 4.24
CA ALA A 43 5.94 12.12 4.53
C ALA A 43 4.89 12.03 5.64
N ASP A 44 4.96 12.94 6.60
CA ASP A 44 4.03 12.93 7.73
C ASP A 44 2.62 13.29 7.29
N VAL A 45 2.46 14.30 6.45
CA VAL A 45 1.17 14.67 5.86
C VAL A 45 0.65 13.56 4.95
N ALA A 46 1.52 12.96 4.12
CA ALA A 46 1.15 11.84 3.27
C ALA A 46 0.69 10.62 4.09
N ALA A 47 1.41 10.28 5.14
CA ALA A 47 1.06 9.18 6.03
C ALA A 47 -0.27 9.44 6.75
N GLU A 48 -0.50 10.65 7.26
CA GLU A 48 -1.76 11.02 7.91
C GLU A 48 -2.94 10.90 6.95
N ARG A 49 -2.78 11.36 5.72
CA ARG A 49 -3.81 11.26 4.70
C ARG A 49 -4.13 9.81 4.37
N LEU A 50 -3.11 9.02 4.09
CA LEU A 50 -3.24 7.60 3.80
C LEU A 50 -3.92 6.84 4.95
N LEU A 51 -3.52 7.10 6.18
CA LEU A 51 -4.09 6.46 7.36
C LEU A 51 -5.52 6.90 7.65
N THR A 52 -5.88 8.12 7.28
CA THR A 52 -7.27 8.61 7.36
C THR A 52 -8.16 7.83 6.41
N ASP A 53 -7.73 7.63 5.17
CA ASP A 53 -8.46 6.85 4.18
C ASP A 53 -8.52 5.36 4.58
N PHE A 54 -7.41 4.82 5.07
CA PHE A 54 -7.36 3.45 5.62
C PHE A 54 -8.38 3.24 6.73
N ARG A 55 -8.41 4.14 7.73
CA ARG A 55 -9.37 4.08 8.83
C ARG A 55 -10.81 4.20 8.34
N HIS A 56 -11.08 5.15 7.45
CA HIS A 56 -12.41 5.31 6.89
C HIS A 56 -12.88 4.05 6.19
N GLN A 57 -12.02 3.44 5.37
CA GLN A 57 -12.31 2.19 4.68
C GLN A 57 -12.56 1.04 5.66
N ALA A 58 -11.72 0.90 6.70
CA ALA A 58 -11.90 -0.11 7.73
C ALA A 58 -13.25 0.01 8.44
N ASP A 59 -13.61 1.23 8.86
CA ASP A 59 -14.89 1.50 9.52
C ASP A 59 -16.11 1.22 8.61
N CYS A 60 -16.00 1.55 7.32
CA CYS A 60 -17.04 1.28 6.34
C CYS A 60 -17.22 -0.22 6.09
N CYS A 61 -16.11 -0.96 5.89
CA CYS A 61 -16.15 -2.39 5.61
C CYS A 61 -16.63 -3.20 6.81
N VAL A 62 -16.16 -2.91 8.01
CA VAL A 62 -16.64 -3.59 9.22
C VAL A 62 -18.13 -3.36 9.44
N ARG A 63 -18.65 -2.16 9.14
CA ARG A 63 -20.11 -1.90 9.23
C ARG A 63 -20.90 -2.62 8.16
N ALA A 64 -20.36 -2.74 6.96
CA ALA A 64 -21.06 -3.33 5.82
C ALA A 64 -20.98 -4.86 5.79
N PHE A 65 -19.83 -5.42 6.15
CA PHE A 65 -19.51 -6.84 5.96
C PHE A 65 -19.20 -7.58 7.28
N GLY A 66 -18.92 -6.85 8.35
CA GLY A 66 -18.55 -7.43 9.65
C GLY A 66 -17.05 -7.59 9.85
N ASP A 67 -16.26 -7.47 8.81
CA ASP A 67 -14.80 -7.61 8.78
C ASP A 67 -14.15 -6.61 7.80
N PHE A 68 -12.81 -6.56 7.83
CA PHE A 68 -11.98 -5.72 6.96
C PHE A 68 -10.76 -6.51 6.49
N HIS A 69 -10.60 -6.67 5.18
CA HIS A 69 -9.48 -7.40 4.58
C HIS A 69 -8.51 -6.43 3.91
N VAL A 70 -7.30 -6.35 4.45
CA VAL A 70 -6.25 -5.44 3.97
C VAL A 70 -5.00 -6.20 3.59
N ALA A 71 -4.38 -5.83 2.44
CA ALA A 71 -3.06 -6.31 2.06
C ALA A 71 -2.03 -5.18 2.18
N LEU A 72 -0.92 -5.46 2.88
CA LEU A 72 0.13 -4.51 3.17
C LEU A 72 1.50 -5.02 2.67
N PRO A 73 2.37 -4.12 2.17
CA PRO A 73 3.73 -4.43 1.77
C PRO A 73 4.68 -4.55 2.97
N GLY A 74 5.69 -5.39 2.83
CA GLY A 74 6.75 -5.54 3.82
C GLY A 74 7.96 -4.63 3.60
N ASP A 75 7.84 -3.55 2.83
CA ASP A 75 8.94 -2.65 2.54
C ASP A 75 9.25 -1.73 3.73
N ALA A 76 10.54 -1.55 4.03
CA ALA A 76 10.99 -0.77 5.19
C ALA A 76 10.59 0.71 5.13
N CYS A 77 10.35 1.25 3.93
CA CYS A 77 9.85 2.62 3.76
C CYS A 77 8.48 2.86 4.43
N PHE A 78 7.70 1.79 4.68
CA PHE A 78 6.42 1.87 5.39
C PHE A 78 6.54 1.71 6.91
N ALA A 79 7.73 1.47 7.47
CA ALA A 79 7.91 1.32 8.92
C ALA A 79 7.40 2.53 9.70
N GLY A 80 7.61 3.75 9.19
CA GLY A 80 7.07 4.98 9.77
C GLY A 80 5.54 5.01 9.80
N LEU A 81 4.89 4.54 8.73
CA LEU A 81 3.44 4.41 8.64
C LEU A 81 2.90 3.40 9.66
N TYR A 82 3.52 2.21 9.74
CA TYR A 82 3.12 1.17 10.68
C TYR A 82 3.30 1.61 12.13
N ARG A 83 4.39 2.33 12.42
CA ARG A 83 4.58 2.93 13.74
C ARG A 83 3.46 3.91 14.10
N ARG A 84 2.99 4.75 13.16
CA ARG A 84 1.86 5.66 13.41
C ARG A 84 0.57 4.91 13.70
N LEU A 85 0.29 3.80 13.02
CA LEU A 85 -0.86 2.94 13.34
C LEU A 85 -0.87 2.47 14.80
N LEU A 86 0.31 2.29 15.41
CA LEU A 86 0.45 1.81 16.78
C LEU A 86 0.37 2.92 17.83
N VAL A 87 1.00 4.08 17.55
CA VAL A 87 1.21 5.11 18.59
C VAL A 87 0.22 6.25 18.51
N ASP A 88 -0.32 6.54 17.32
CA ASP A 88 -1.25 7.65 17.14
C ASP A 88 -2.62 7.29 17.70
N PRO A 89 -3.17 8.08 18.66
CA PRO A 89 -4.47 7.80 19.26
C PRO A 89 -5.62 7.71 18.25
N LEU A 90 -5.52 8.41 17.10
CA LEU A 90 -6.55 8.41 16.06
C LEU A 90 -6.62 7.06 15.32
N PHE A 91 -5.47 6.41 15.12
CA PHE A 91 -5.36 5.18 14.36
C PHE A 91 -5.25 3.92 15.23
N ARG A 92 -4.86 4.09 16.50
CA ARG A 92 -4.80 3.00 17.47
C ARG A 92 -6.15 2.34 17.70
N MET A 93 -7.26 3.07 17.49
CA MET A 93 -8.64 2.57 17.64
C MET A 93 -9.20 1.86 16.42
N LEU A 94 -8.34 1.48 15.46
CA LEU A 94 -8.75 0.66 14.33
C LEU A 94 -9.38 -0.67 14.80
N PRO A 95 -10.33 -1.23 14.04
CA PRO A 95 -11.04 -2.45 14.44
C PRO A 95 -10.18 -3.72 14.22
N TRP A 96 -9.00 -3.79 14.86
CA TRP A 96 -8.02 -4.87 14.67
C TRP A 96 -8.63 -6.25 14.86
N ARG A 97 -9.55 -6.43 15.81
CA ARG A 97 -10.26 -7.69 16.05
C ARG A 97 -11.18 -8.13 14.92
N LYS A 98 -11.40 -7.27 13.94
CA LYS A 98 -12.22 -7.49 12.76
C LYS A 98 -11.42 -7.34 11.47
N THR A 99 -10.10 -7.19 11.59
CA THR A 99 -9.19 -6.97 10.47
C THR A 99 -8.48 -8.27 10.12
N HIS A 100 -8.55 -8.66 8.86
CA HIS A 100 -7.71 -9.70 8.26
C HIS A 100 -6.54 -9.03 7.56
N LEU A 101 -5.35 -9.29 8.06
CA LEU A 101 -4.11 -8.71 7.54
C LEU A 101 -3.41 -9.70 6.62
N TRP A 102 -3.39 -9.40 5.34
CA TRP A 102 -2.75 -10.18 4.28
C TRP A 102 -1.43 -9.55 3.89
N MET A 103 -0.49 -10.37 3.47
CA MET A 103 0.73 -9.87 2.88
C MET A 103 0.54 -9.58 1.39
N LEU A 104 1.10 -8.47 0.94
CA LEU A 104 1.16 -8.11 -0.49
C LEU A 104 2.19 -8.98 -1.22
N ASP A 105 3.34 -9.18 -0.61
CA ASP A 105 4.47 -9.97 -1.13
C ASP A 105 5.25 -10.65 0.01
N ALA A 106 6.07 -11.62 -0.35
CA ALA A 106 6.86 -12.39 0.63
C ALA A 106 8.11 -11.64 1.11
N PHE A 107 8.65 -10.73 0.31
CA PHE A 107 9.89 -10.02 0.60
C PHE A 107 9.79 -8.53 0.28
N GLY A 108 9.99 -7.70 1.31
CA GLY A 108 10.21 -6.27 1.17
C GLY A 108 11.71 -5.99 1.32
N ASP A 109 12.32 -5.24 0.41
CA ASP A 109 13.74 -4.81 0.47
C ASP A 109 14.74 -5.95 0.75
N GLY A 110 14.43 -7.17 0.30
CA GLY A 110 15.27 -8.36 0.49
C GLY A 110 15.14 -9.07 1.84
N GLU A 111 14.32 -8.54 2.75
CA GLU A 111 13.99 -9.17 4.03
C GLU A 111 12.60 -9.82 3.99
N PRO A 112 12.33 -10.85 4.82
CA PRO A 112 11.00 -11.43 4.90
C PRO A 112 9.97 -10.40 5.37
N ALA A 113 9.02 -10.07 4.50
CA ALA A 113 7.98 -9.09 4.79
C ALA A 113 7.12 -9.48 6.00
N ALA A 114 6.97 -10.79 6.25
CA ALA A 114 6.26 -11.31 7.42
C ALA A 114 6.88 -10.87 8.75
N ASP A 115 8.21 -10.82 8.84
CA ASP A 115 8.91 -10.44 10.06
C ASP A 115 8.72 -8.94 10.35
N LEU A 116 8.77 -8.12 9.31
CA LEU A 116 8.58 -6.69 9.44
C LEU A 116 7.13 -6.35 9.83
N ILE A 117 6.16 -6.84 9.07
CA ILE A 117 4.73 -6.55 9.34
C ILE A 117 4.29 -7.22 10.64
N GLY A 118 4.70 -8.47 10.87
CA GLY A 118 4.41 -9.20 12.10
C GLY A 118 4.94 -8.49 13.32
N GLY A 119 6.21 -8.10 13.32
CA GLY A 119 6.85 -7.38 14.41
C GLY A 119 6.26 -5.99 14.68
N TRP A 120 5.75 -5.31 13.66
CA TRP A 120 5.12 -4.00 13.85
C TRP A 120 3.63 -4.11 14.20
N LEU A 121 2.84 -4.87 13.47
CA LEU A 121 1.39 -4.84 13.59
C LEU A 121 0.82 -6.01 14.38
N HIS A 122 1.17 -7.25 14.02
CA HIS A 122 0.59 -8.41 14.67
C HIS A 122 0.94 -8.49 16.17
N ASP A 123 2.21 -8.22 16.52
CA ASP A 123 2.68 -8.37 17.91
C ASP A 123 2.26 -7.21 18.83
N HIS A 124 1.81 -6.10 18.27
CA HIS A 124 1.51 -4.86 19.02
C HIS A 124 0.07 -4.36 18.88
N THR A 125 -0.80 -5.11 18.21
CA THR A 125 -2.22 -4.78 18.07
C THR A 125 -3.10 -5.91 18.62
N ASP A 126 -4.42 -5.64 18.70
CA ASP A 126 -5.42 -6.67 19.06
C ASP A 126 -5.78 -7.55 17.85
N LEU A 127 -4.93 -7.66 16.83
CA LEU A 127 -5.14 -8.52 15.67
C LEU A 127 -5.10 -9.98 16.09
N PRO A 128 -6.17 -10.77 15.91
CA PRO A 128 -6.17 -12.19 16.23
C PRO A 128 -5.19 -12.97 15.35
N ARG A 129 -4.57 -13.99 15.91
CA ARG A 129 -3.59 -14.82 15.18
C ARG A 129 -4.16 -15.48 13.93
N GLU A 130 -5.42 -15.87 13.98
CA GLU A 130 -6.17 -16.47 12.88
C GLU A 130 -6.52 -15.47 11.76
N GLN A 131 -6.34 -14.18 12.00
CA GLN A 131 -6.54 -13.09 11.04
C GLN A 131 -5.22 -12.51 10.49
N TRP A 132 -4.08 -13.09 10.90
CA TRP A 132 -2.77 -12.82 10.35
C TRP A 132 -2.41 -13.85 9.27
N HIS A 133 -2.30 -13.42 8.01
CA HIS A 133 -2.14 -14.24 6.82
C HIS A 133 -0.81 -13.97 6.09
N PRO A 134 0.33 -14.40 6.68
CA PRO A 134 1.62 -14.34 5.99
C PRO A 134 1.72 -15.44 4.93
N PHE A 135 2.60 -15.26 3.95
CA PHE A 135 3.03 -16.36 3.09
C PHE A 135 3.84 -17.36 3.91
N ARG A 136 3.26 -18.50 4.25
CA ARG A 136 3.85 -19.50 5.15
C ARG A 136 4.74 -20.51 4.43
N ASN A 137 4.54 -20.68 3.15
CA ASN A 137 5.26 -21.59 2.27
C ASN A 137 5.34 -21.00 0.85
N GLU A 138 6.02 -21.69 -0.04
CA GLU A 138 6.20 -21.24 -1.43
C GLU A 138 5.04 -21.68 -2.36
N ASP A 139 3.96 -22.23 -1.81
CA ASP A 139 2.82 -22.72 -2.59
C ASP A 139 1.71 -21.66 -2.66
N PRO A 140 1.49 -21.04 -3.83
CA PRO A 140 0.43 -20.05 -4.02
C PRO A 140 -0.97 -20.63 -3.80
N ASP A 141 -1.18 -21.91 -4.06
CA ASP A 141 -2.50 -22.56 -3.92
C ASP A 141 -2.95 -22.64 -2.46
N ASP A 142 -2.02 -22.75 -1.51
CA ASP A 142 -2.33 -22.74 -0.08
C ASP A 142 -2.82 -21.36 0.35
N PHE A 143 -2.17 -20.32 -0.06
CA PHE A 143 -2.58 -18.94 0.22
C PHE A 143 -3.94 -18.61 -0.41
N ASP A 144 -4.14 -19.00 -1.67
CA ASP A 144 -5.40 -18.83 -2.38
C ASP A 144 -6.56 -19.59 -1.74
N ARG A 145 -6.28 -20.74 -1.19
CA ARG A 145 -7.29 -21.52 -0.45
C ARG A 145 -7.69 -20.79 0.82
N GLU A 146 -6.71 -20.28 1.58
CA GLU A 146 -6.94 -19.48 2.78
C GLU A 146 -7.73 -18.21 2.46
N LEU A 147 -7.37 -17.50 1.40
CA LEU A 147 -8.06 -16.30 0.93
C LEU A 147 -9.53 -16.61 0.59
N ARG A 148 -9.80 -17.64 -0.21
CA ARG A 148 -11.16 -18.05 -0.58
C ARG A 148 -11.98 -18.48 0.64
N GLN A 149 -11.40 -19.18 1.62
CA GLN A 149 -12.10 -19.59 2.83
C GLN A 149 -12.54 -18.40 3.67
N ASN A 150 -11.69 -17.38 3.79
CA ASN A 150 -12.02 -16.17 4.54
C ASN A 150 -13.07 -15.31 3.83
N PHE A 151 -13.12 -15.33 2.50
CA PHE A 151 -14.16 -14.61 1.73
C PHE A 151 -15.47 -15.38 1.55
N ALA A 152 -15.53 -16.66 1.93
CA ALA A 152 -16.70 -17.51 1.69
C ALA A 152 -17.99 -17.02 2.38
N PHE A 153 -17.87 -16.14 3.36
CA PHE A 153 -19.01 -15.56 4.08
C PHE A 153 -19.55 -14.28 3.44
N ARG A 154 -18.81 -13.72 2.47
CA ARG A 154 -19.23 -12.52 1.75
C ARG A 154 -20.10 -12.88 0.55
N GLU A 155 -21.01 -11.98 0.18
CA GLU A 155 -21.81 -12.11 -1.02
C GLU A 155 -20.94 -12.11 -2.29
N ALA A 156 -21.45 -12.75 -3.34
CA ALA A 156 -20.77 -12.77 -4.64
C ALA A 156 -20.47 -11.33 -5.13
N GLY A 157 -19.24 -11.10 -5.55
CA GLY A 157 -18.75 -9.77 -5.96
C GLY A 157 -18.29 -8.89 -4.78
N GLN A 158 -18.46 -9.34 -3.54
CA GLN A 158 -17.88 -8.71 -2.35
C GLN A 158 -16.68 -9.50 -1.79
N ASP A 159 -16.37 -10.64 -2.41
CA ASP A 159 -15.30 -11.59 -2.13
C ASP A 159 -13.92 -11.07 -2.61
N ARG A 160 -13.51 -9.93 -2.10
CA ARG A 160 -12.29 -9.22 -2.51
C ARG A 160 -11.65 -8.47 -1.35
N LEU A 161 -10.38 -8.13 -1.51
CA LEU A 161 -9.68 -7.25 -0.58
C LEU A 161 -10.38 -5.89 -0.49
N ASP A 162 -10.46 -5.33 0.70
CA ASP A 162 -11.10 -4.04 0.93
C ASP A 162 -10.12 -2.88 0.75
N PHE A 163 -8.85 -3.12 1.08
CA PHE A 163 -7.79 -2.14 0.95
C PHE A 163 -6.48 -2.84 0.56
N VAL A 164 -5.77 -2.27 -0.39
CA VAL A 164 -4.42 -2.71 -0.78
C VAL A 164 -3.50 -1.50 -0.77
N LEU A 165 -2.40 -1.59 -0.05
CA LEU A 165 -1.34 -0.59 -0.08
C LEU A 165 -0.24 -1.06 -1.01
N LEU A 166 -0.03 -0.33 -2.09
CA LEU A 166 0.92 -0.65 -3.14
C LEU A 166 2.18 0.22 -3.00
N PRO A 167 3.36 -0.39 -2.79
CA PRO A 167 4.61 0.33 -2.78
C PRO A 167 4.99 0.73 -4.20
N VAL A 168 5.63 1.87 -4.35
CA VAL A 168 6.38 2.18 -5.56
C VAL A 168 7.84 1.95 -5.27
N ARG A 169 8.42 0.96 -5.93
CA ARG A 169 9.84 0.61 -5.81
C ARG A 169 10.68 1.39 -6.83
N GLU A 170 11.99 1.42 -6.62
CA GLU A 170 12.95 2.14 -7.48
C GLU A 170 12.87 1.74 -8.96
N ASP A 171 12.59 0.48 -9.23
CA ASP A 171 12.41 -0.04 -10.58
C ASP A 171 11.01 0.26 -11.17
N GLY A 172 10.11 0.83 -10.38
CA GLY A 172 8.72 1.11 -10.75
C GLY A 172 7.87 -0.14 -10.95
N VAL A 173 8.33 -1.30 -10.48
CA VAL A 173 7.61 -2.57 -10.59
C VAL A 173 6.81 -2.85 -9.31
N LEU A 174 5.53 -3.19 -9.48
CA LEU A 174 4.72 -3.73 -8.40
C LEU A 174 4.87 -5.26 -8.36
N PRO A 175 5.17 -5.85 -7.21
CA PRO A 175 5.22 -7.31 -7.07
C PRO A 175 3.92 -7.96 -7.56
N GLY A 176 4.06 -9.00 -8.39
CA GLY A 176 2.92 -9.75 -8.92
C GLY A 176 2.05 -9.03 -9.97
N ALA A 177 2.36 -7.76 -10.30
CA ALA A 177 1.55 -6.98 -11.25
C ALA A 177 1.71 -7.43 -12.72
N ASP A 178 2.72 -8.18 -13.04
CA ASP A 178 2.98 -8.77 -14.37
C ASP A 178 2.18 -10.05 -14.61
N VAL A 179 1.59 -10.63 -13.57
CA VAL A 179 0.84 -11.89 -13.67
C VAL A 179 -0.65 -11.66 -13.41
N ASP A 180 -1.46 -11.86 -14.44
CA ASP A 180 -2.92 -11.74 -14.35
C ASP A 180 -3.54 -12.96 -13.66
N ALA A 181 -3.42 -13.01 -12.34
CA ALA A 181 -3.97 -14.05 -11.50
C ALA A 181 -4.88 -13.44 -10.39
N PRO A 182 -5.98 -14.14 -10.04
CA PRO A 182 -6.92 -13.64 -9.04
C PRO A 182 -6.44 -13.82 -7.58
N GLY A 183 -5.32 -14.46 -7.36
CA GLY A 183 -4.76 -14.80 -6.07
C GLY A 183 -3.25 -14.61 -6.00
N ALA A 184 -2.55 -15.45 -5.25
CA ALA A 184 -1.10 -15.43 -5.12
C ALA A 184 -0.39 -15.99 -6.34
N VAL A 185 0.79 -15.50 -6.61
CA VAL A 185 1.64 -15.92 -7.74
C VAL A 185 3.10 -16.04 -7.31
N ASN A 186 3.84 -16.91 -8.01
CA ASN A 186 5.29 -16.98 -7.88
C ASN A 186 5.93 -15.86 -8.71
N THR A 187 6.81 -15.13 -8.07
CA THR A 187 7.65 -14.11 -8.72
C THR A 187 9.13 -14.49 -8.61
N SER A 188 10.00 -13.73 -9.22
CA SER A 188 11.44 -13.93 -9.10
C SER A 188 11.99 -13.72 -7.68
N VAL A 189 11.21 -13.07 -6.81
CA VAL A 189 11.59 -12.73 -5.43
C VAL A 189 10.71 -13.42 -4.38
N GLY A 190 9.89 -14.39 -4.76
CA GLY A 190 8.99 -15.11 -3.87
C GLY A 190 7.52 -14.95 -4.22
N LEU A 191 6.62 -15.28 -3.31
CA LEU A 191 5.18 -15.13 -3.52
C LEU A 191 4.76 -13.67 -3.43
N ALA A 192 3.79 -13.31 -4.28
CA ALA A 192 3.11 -12.01 -4.23
C ALA A 192 1.64 -12.16 -4.65
N LEU A 193 0.81 -11.18 -4.33
CA LEU A 193 -0.54 -11.09 -4.88
C LEU A 193 -0.49 -10.74 -6.35
N GLY A 194 -1.19 -11.51 -7.17
CA GLY A 194 -1.29 -11.29 -8.62
C GLY A 194 -2.14 -10.08 -8.97
N PHE A 195 -1.95 -9.57 -10.20
CA PHE A 195 -2.63 -8.40 -10.72
C PHE A 195 -4.17 -8.47 -10.56
N GLY A 196 -4.77 -9.63 -10.88
CA GLY A 196 -6.21 -9.81 -10.76
C GLY A 196 -6.74 -9.68 -9.33
N ALA A 197 -5.95 -10.02 -8.30
CA ALA A 197 -6.31 -9.77 -6.90
C ALA A 197 -6.21 -8.27 -6.55
N LEU A 198 -5.15 -7.62 -7.04
CA LEU A 198 -4.87 -6.22 -6.76
C LEU A 198 -5.91 -5.28 -7.38
N VAL A 199 -6.26 -5.48 -8.68
CA VAL A 199 -7.21 -4.60 -9.39
C VAL A 199 -8.64 -4.75 -8.91
N ARG A 200 -9.00 -5.91 -8.35
CA ARG A 200 -10.33 -6.14 -7.79
C ARG A 200 -10.51 -5.55 -6.40
N ALA A 201 -9.42 -5.16 -5.73
CA ALA A 201 -9.50 -4.56 -4.42
C ALA A 201 -10.45 -3.35 -4.43
N ARG A 202 -11.21 -3.18 -3.35
CA ARG A 202 -12.19 -2.11 -3.23
C ARG A 202 -11.55 -0.72 -3.23
N MET A 203 -10.40 -0.62 -2.57
CA MET A 203 -9.57 0.57 -2.56
C MET A 203 -8.10 0.17 -2.76
N GLN A 204 -7.43 0.86 -3.65
CA GLN A 204 -6.02 0.72 -3.91
C GLN A 204 -5.35 2.05 -3.59
N ALA A 205 -4.41 2.04 -2.68
CA ALA A 205 -3.59 3.19 -2.35
C ALA A 205 -2.17 2.93 -2.86
N VAL A 206 -1.73 3.71 -3.82
CA VAL A 206 -0.35 3.68 -4.30
C VAL A 206 0.42 4.75 -3.55
N ALA A 207 1.46 4.37 -2.83
CA ALA A 207 2.28 5.30 -2.08
C ALA A 207 3.73 5.25 -2.54
N CYS A 208 4.29 6.44 -2.80
CA CYS A 208 5.67 6.65 -3.15
C CYS A 208 6.30 7.58 -2.13
N PHE A 209 7.38 7.14 -1.51
CA PHE A 209 8.17 7.93 -0.57
C PHE A 209 9.55 8.19 -1.19
N GLY A 210 9.95 9.47 -1.24
CA GLY A 210 11.23 9.91 -1.78
C GLY A 210 11.15 10.56 -3.15
N SER A 211 11.87 11.67 -3.32
CA SER A 211 11.88 12.47 -4.56
C SER A 211 12.43 11.69 -5.76
N ASP A 212 13.40 10.81 -5.52
CA ASP A 212 14.10 10.09 -6.59
C ASP A 212 13.22 9.01 -7.23
N HIS A 213 12.19 8.56 -6.53
CA HIS A 213 11.25 7.55 -7.01
C HIS A 213 10.00 8.13 -7.67
N VAL A 214 9.67 9.40 -7.38
CA VAL A 214 8.46 10.04 -7.89
C VAL A 214 8.56 10.31 -9.39
N ALA A 215 9.68 10.89 -9.86
CA ALA A 215 9.83 11.26 -11.26
C ALA A 215 9.78 10.07 -12.23
N PRO A 216 10.47 8.94 -11.98
CA PRO A 216 10.34 7.74 -12.82
C PRO A 216 8.93 7.18 -12.87
N VAL A 217 8.21 7.21 -11.73
CA VAL A 217 6.83 6.73 -11.65
C VAL A 217 5.89 7.63 -12.44
N LEU A 218 5.98 8.94 -12.24
CA LEU A 218 5.15 9.90 -12.97
C LEU A 218 5.38 9.80 -14.48
N ASN A 219 6.62 9.65 -14.93
CA ASN A 219 6.94 9.49 -16.34
C ASN A 219 6.35 8.19 -16.91
N ARG A 220 6.49 7.06 -16.22
CA ARG A 220 5.92 5.78 -16.66
C ARG A 220 4.40 5.80 -16.67
N VAL A 221 3.79 6.43 -15.70
CA VAL A 221 2.34 6.58 -15.64
C VAL A 221 1.85 7.49 -16.77
N GLY A 222 2.57 8.56 -17.08
CA GLY A 222 2.28 9.45 -18.22
C GLY A 222 2.40 8.75 -19.58
N ASP A 223 3.34 7.83 -19.71
CA ASP A 223 3.56 7.06 -20.94
C ASP A 223 2.60 5.85 -21.11
N GLY A 224 1.69 5.62 -20.17
CA GLY A 224 0.75 4.51 -20.20
C GLY A 224 1.37 3.14 -19.91
N GLU A 225 2.67 3.08 -19.62
CA GLU A 225 3.39 1.84 -19.27
C GLU A 225 3.32 1.54 -17.77
N ALA A 226 2.78 2.48 -17.00
CA ALA A 226 2.89 2.45 -15.57
C ALA A 226 1.96 1.44 -14.91
N LEU A 227 2.57 0.76 -14.01
CA LEU A 227 1.98 0.04 -12.90
C LEU A 227 1.19 -1.22 -13.25
N GLY A 228 1.10 -1.64 -14.51
CA GLY A 228 0.29 -2.81 -14.87
C GLY A 228 -1.19 -2.70 -14.46
N LEU A 229 -1.51 -1.76 -13.57
CA LEU A 229 -2.85 -1.49 -13.03
C LEU A 229 -3.72 -0.67 -14.00
N VAL A 230 -3.12 -0.03 -14.98
CA VAL A 230 -3.82 0.76 -15.99
C VAL A 230 -3.81 -0.03 -17.31
N ARG A 231 -4.76 -0.93 -17.49
CA ARG A 231 -5.14 -1.34 -18.85
C ARG A 231 -6.22 -0.38 -19.33
N PRO A 232 -6.05 0.32 -20.44
CA PRO A 232 -7.16 1.03 -21.06
C PRO A 232 -8.23 -0.01 -21.43
N ASN A 233 -9.46 0.28 -21.09
CA ASN A 233 -10.65 -0.42 -21.59
C ASN A 233 -10.73 -0.34 -23.11
#